data_931e4a15c2f8eb53333febe146909061
#
_entry.id   931e4a15c2f8eb53333febe146909061
#
_cell.length_a   1.000
_cell.length_b   1.000
_cell.length_c   1.000
_cell.angle_alpha   90.00
_cell.angle_beta   90.00
_cell.angle_gamma   90.00
#
_symmetry.space_group_name_H-M   'P 1'
#
loop_
_entity.id
_entity.type
_entity.pdbx_description
1 polymer ?
#
loop_
_entity_poly.entity_id
_entity_poly.type
_entity_poly.pdbx_seq_one_letter_code
_entity_poly.pdbx_strand_id
1 'polypeptide(L)'
;MGMWIKVAAAVVVAVMAASVFVAWRDARKEQVALQAELKTTQQALAEATARQASRDAAVNNLVAGLKKKEAAVQKPAQVVAALPDVLTLPEPITIAPERPASESGPYKTTSSMPDGVSPKVNFPAADLKPLYDFAIECKACQAKLGAAQADLADEKVKSQALGRERDDALRAAKGGSVLRRIARAAKWFVIGAAAGAIAAKAAHS
;
A
#
# COMPACT_ATOMS: atom_id res chain seq x y z
N MET A 1 51.95 -44.84 -25.06
CA MET A 1 51.57 -43.46 -24.63
C MET A 1 50.16 -43.02 -25.01
N GLY A 2 49.49 -43.56 -26.07
CA GLY A 2 48.20 -43.08 -26.51
C GLY A 2 46.95 -43.29 -25.65
N MET A 3 46.92 -44.34 -24.80
CA MET A 3 45.71 -44.68 -24.04
C MET A 3 45.47 -43.75 -22.86
N TRP A 4 46.52 -43.36 -22.11
CA TRP A 4 46.44 -42.42 -20.97
C TRP A 4 45.99 -41.03 -21.38
N ILE A 5 46.40 -40.56 -22.60
CA ILE A 5 45.97 -39.24 -23.10
C ILE A 5 44.46 -39.25 -23.45
N LYS A 6 43.97 -40.36 -24.00
CA LYS A 6 42.54 -40.52 -24.29
C LYS A 6 41.69 -40.53 -23.00
N VAL A 7 42.16 -41.22 -21.97
CA VAL A 7 41.49 -41.26 -20.67
C VAL A 7 41.49 -39.87 -20.00
N ALA A 8 42.62 -39.17 -20.00
CA ALA A 8 42.71 -37.82 -19.44
C ALA A 8 41.78 -36.83 -20.18
N ALA A 9 41.72 -36.90 -21.50
CA ALA A 9 40.82 -36.09 -22.29
C ALA A 9 39.33 -36.38 -21.98
N ALA A 10 38.95 -37.65 -21.83
CA ALA A 10 37.58 -38.03 -21.48
C ALA A 10 37.17 -37.53 -20.09
N VAL A 11 38.09 -37.60 -19.10
CA VAL A 11 37.84 -37.07 -17.74
C VAL A 11 37.63 -35.55 -17.77
N VAL A 12 38.44 -34.80 -18.52
CA VAL A 12 38.29 -33.34 -18.65
C VAL A 12 36.96 -32.99 -19.30
N VAL A 13 36.53 -33.68 -20.34
CA VAL A 13 35.24 -33.47 -21.01
C VAL A 13 34.08 -33.77 -20.03
N ALA A 14 34.18 -34.88 -19.26
CA ALA A 14 33.17 -35.24 -18.29
C ALA A 14 33.03 -34.18 -17.18
N VAL A 15 34.15 -33.66 -16.64
CA VAL A 15 34.15 -32.59 -15.64
C VAL A 15 33.58 -31.29 -16.20
N MET A 16 33.89 -30.93 -17.44
CA MET A 16 33.32 -29.77 -18.11
C MET A 16 31.80 -29.91 -18.29
N ALA A 17 31.36 -31.06 -18.79
CA ALA A 17 29.93 -31.33 -18.97
C ALA A 17 29.16 -31.28 -17.63
N ALA A 18 29.69 -31.89 -16.59
CA ALA A 18 29.11 -31.83 -15.26
C ALA A 18 29.04 -30.39 -14.72
N SER A 19 30.08 -29.60 -14.92
CA SER A 19 30.14 -28.22 -14.45
C SER A 19 29.14 -27.31 -15.20
N VAL A 20 28.96 -27.52 -16.50
CA VAL A 20 27.94 -26.81 -17.30
C VAL A 20 26.55 -27.21 -16.87
N PHE A 21 26.30 -28.49 -16.61
CA PHE A 21 25.03 -28.99 -16.15
C PHE A 21 24.64 -28.41 -14.78
N VAL A 22 25.54 -28.35 -13.82
CA VAL A 22 25.31 -27.73 -12.51
C VAL A 22 25.00 -26.24 -12.66
N ALA A 23 25.79 -25.52 -13.46
CA ALA A 23 25.55 -24.08 -13.70
C ALA A 23 24.21 -23.82 -14.37
N TRP A 24 23.80 -24.67 -15.31
CA TRP A 24 22.49 -24.56 -15.96
C TRP A 24 21.33 -24.85 -15.00
N ARG A 25 21.49 -25.87 -14.17
CA ARG A 25 20.49 -26.21 -13.15
C ARG A 25 20.30 -25.08 -12.12
N ASP A 26 21.41 -24.45 -11.69
CA ASP A 26 21.36 -23.33 -10.75
C ASP A 26 20.73 -22.08 -11.41
N ALA A 27 21.07 -21.79 -12.64
CA ALA A 27 20.45 -20.70 -13.40
C ALA A 27 18.93 -20.89 -13.57
N ARG A 28 18.49 -22.13 -13.81
CA ARG A 28 17.04 -22.43 -13.87
C ARG A 28 16.33 -22.20 -12.54
N LYS A 29 16.95 -22.63 -11.42
CA LYS A 29 16.37 -22.39 -10.08
C LYS A 29 16.23 -20.89 -9.80
N GLU A 30 17.23 -20.09 -10.17
CA GLU A 30 17.14 -18.63 -10.05
C GLU A 30 16.01 -18.03 -10.88
N GLN A 31 15.86 -18.47 -12.13
CA GLN A 31 14.78 -17.99 -13.00
C GLN A 31 13.40 -18.31 -12.40
N VAL A 32 13.20 -19.53 -11.89
CA VAL A 32 11.94 -19.92 -11.26
C VAL A 32 11.69 -19.10 -10.00
N ALA A 33 12.71 -18.87 -9.16
CA ALA A 33 12.59 -18.05 -7.97
C ALA A 33 12.22 -16.59 -8.30
N LEU A 34 12.89 -15.98 -9.28
CA LEU A 34 12.57 -14.62 -9.76
C LEU A 34 11.16 -14.51 -10.35
N GLN A 35 10.73 -15.52 -11.12
CA GLN A 35 9.36 -15.54 -11.65
C GLN A 35 8.31 -15.66 -10.54
N ALA A 36 8.57 -16.47 -9.51
CA ALA A 36 7.68 -16.59 -8.36
C ALA A 36 7.60 -15.25 -7.59
N GLU A 37 8.73 -14.59 -7.39
CA GLU A 37 8.81 -13.29 -6.70
C GLU A 37 8.10 -12.18 -7.50
N LEU A 38 8.32 -12.11 -8.81
CA LEU A 38 7.59 -11.22 -9.72
C LEU A 38 6.08 -11.43 -9.64
N LYS A 39 5.63 -12.67 -9.65
CA LYS A 39 4.22 -13.01 -9.54
C LYS A 39 3.62 -12.54 -8.20
N THR A 40 4.33 -12.76 -7.09
CA THR A 40 3.86 -12.29 -5.77
C THR A 40 3.81 -10.77 -5.69
N THR A 41 4.78 -10.07 -6.27
CA THR A 41 4.80 -8.61 -6.35
C THR A 41 3.63 -8.08 -7.18
N GLN A 42 3.38 -8.65 -8.35
CA GLN A 42 2.25 -8.28 -9.20
C GLN A 42 0.90 -8.53 -8.51
N GLN A 43 0.76 -9.64 -7.80
CA GLN A 43 -0.44 -9.93 -7.01
C GLN A 43 -0.64 -8.90 -5.90
N ALA A 44 0.40 -8.56 -5.15
CA ALA A 44 0.34 -7.54 -4.10
C ALA A 44 -0.05 -6.15 -4.65
N LEU A 45 0.48 -5.77 -5.82
CA LEU A 45 0.11 -4.54 -6.51
C LEU A 45 -1.35 -4.54 -6.96
N ALA A 46 -1.81 -5.64 -7.55
CA ALA A 46 -3.20 -5.79 -8.00
C ALA A 46 -4.17 -5.73 -6.83
N GLU A 47 -3.88 -6.43 -5.73
CA GLU A 47 -4.69 -6.40 -4.51
C GLU A 47 -4.74 -5.00 -3.88
N ALA A 48 -3.61 -4.31 -3.79
CA ALA A 48 -3.57 -2.93 -3.27
C ALA A 48 -4.42 -1.99 -4.13
N THR A 49 -4.34 -2.11 -5.46
CA THR A 49 -5.15 -1.32 -6.39
C THR A 49 -6.65 -1.64 -6.27
N ALA A 50 -7.01 -2.91 -6.13
CA ALA A 50 -8.40 -3.33 -5.92
C ALA A 50 -8.96 -2.79 -4.59
N ARG A 51 -8.15 -2.81 -3.51
CA ARG A 51 -8.55 -2.20 -2.22
C ARG A 51 -8.79 -0.70 -2.32
N GLN A 52 -7.94 0.04 -3.03
CA GLN A 52 -8.14 1.48 -3.27
C GLN A 52 -9.45 1.72 -4.02
N ALA A 53 -9.68 1.04 -5.14
CA ALA A 53 -10.90 1.18 -5.93
C ALA A 53 -12.17 0.86 -5.09
N SER A 54 -12.11 -0.16 -4.24
CA SER A 54 -13.22 -0.52 -3.34
C SER A 54 -13.48 0.57 -2.29
N ARG A 55 -12.42 1.15 -1.69
CA ARG A 55 -12.56 2.26 -0.72
C ARG A 55 -13.13 3.51 -1.39
N ASP A 56 -12.64 3.86 -2.58
CA ASP A 56 -13.14 5.01 -3.34
C ASP A 56 -14.64 4.86 -3.64
N ALA A 57 -15.06 3.68 -4.08
CA ALA A 57 -16.47 3.38 -4.32
C ALA A 57 -17.30 3.50 -3.02
N ALA A 58 -16.79 2.97 -1.91
CA ALA A 58 -17.47 3.05 -0.61
C ALA A 58 -17.61 4.50 -0.11
N VAL A 59 -16.54 5.31 -0.20
CA VAL A 59 -16.56 6.72 0.19
C VAL A 59 -17.50 7.51 -0.71
N ASN A 60 -17.47 7.30 -2.02
CA ASN A 60 -18.35 7.99 -2.96
C ASN A 60 -19.83 7.67 -2.68
N ASN A 61 -20.15 6.41 -2.40
CA ASN A 61 -21.50 6.00 -2.04
C ASN A 61 -21.95 6.61 -0.71
N LEU A 62 -21.06 6.66 0.30
CA LEU A 62 -21.34 7.29 1.58
C LEU A 62 -21.60 8.80 1.41
N VAL A 63 -20.72 9.50 0.70
CA VAL A 63 -20.86 10.94 0.44
C VAL A 63 -22.16 11.24 -0.34
N ALA A 64 -22.48 10.43 -1.34
CA ALA A 64 -23.73 10.56 -2.08
C ALA A 64 -24.96 10.32 -1.17
N GLY A 65 -24.89 9.35 -0.28
CA GLY A 65 -25.93 9.10 0.73
C GLY A 65 -26.10 10.27 1.72
N LEU A 66 -24.99 10.84 2.18
CA LEU A 66 -25.00 12.02 3.06
C LEU A 66 -25.61 13.24 2.37
N LYS A 67 -25.23 13.52 1.10
CA LYS A 67 -25.84 14.60 0.32
C LYS A 67 -27.35 14.43 0.09
N LYS A 68 -27.81 13.19 -0.12
CA LYS A 68 -29.25 12.92 -0.21
C LYS A 68 -29.98 13.23 1.11
N LYS A 69 -29.38 12.86 2.26
CA LYS A 69 -29.90 13.19 3.58
C LYS A 69 -29.95 14.71 3.81
N GLU A 70 -28.89 15.43 3.46
CA GLU A 70 -28.81 16.89 3.51
C GLU A 70 -29.94 17.56 2.71
N ALA A 71 -30.15 17.11 1.47
CA ALA A 71 -31.20 17.62 0.60
C ALA A 71 -32.62 17.30 1.10
N ALA A 72 -32.83 16.18 1.78
CA ALA A 72 -34.13 15.77 2.30
C ALA A 72 -34.54 16.51 3.57
N VAL A 73 -33.58 17.03 4.33
CA VAL A 73 -33.83 17.68 5.63
C VAL A 73 -33.77 19.19 5.46
N GLN A 74 -34.96 19.83 5.31
CA GLN A 74 -35.08 21.27 5.05
C GLN A 74 -35.76 22.04 6.22
N LYS A 75 -36.58 21.37 7.00
CA LYS A 75 -37.36 22.01 8.07
C LYS A 75 -36.67 21.81 9.42
N PRO A 76 -36.72 22.81 10.35
CA PRO A 76 -36.10 22.71 11.67
C PRO A 76 -36.52 21.45 12.47
N ALA A 77 -37.77 21.06 12.43
CA ALA A 77 -38.26 19.85 13.09
C ALA A 77 -37.66 18.58 12.51
N GLN A 78 -37.40 18.52 11.19
CA GLN A 78 -36.73 17.40 10.53
C GLN A 78 -35.24 17.34 10.92
N VAL A 79 -34.61 18.54 11.07
CA VAL A 79 -33.21 18.61 11.54
C VAL A 79 -33.07 18.03 12.93
N VAL A 80 -33.92 18.41 13.88
CA VAL A 80 -33.89 17.89 15.26
C VAL A 80 -34.05 16.37 15.29
N ALA A 81 -34.94 15.83 14.45
CA ALA A 81 -35.15 14.39 14.35
C ALA A 81 -33.97 13.64 13.70
N ALA A 82 -33.26 14.26 12.73
CA ALA A 82 -32.18 13.64 11.98
C ALA A 82 -30.79 13.87 12.60
N LEU A 83 -30.62 14.86 13.49
CA LEU A 83 -29.33 15.22 14.08
C LEU A 83 -28.67 14.11 14.88
N PRO A 84 -29.39 13.30 15.68
CA PRO A 84 -28.81 12.17 16.41
C PRO A 84 -28.17 11.09 15.48
N ASP A 85 -28.61 10.96 14.24
CA ASP A 85 -28.04 10.05 13.26
C ASP A 85 -26.64 10.50 12.77
N VAL A 86 -26.38 11.80 12.90
CA VAL A 86 -25.17 12.45 12.36
C VAL A 86 -24.20 12.81 13.47
N LEU A 87 -24.71 13.27 14.61
CA LEU A 87 -23.94 13.66 15.79
C LEU A 87 -24.34 12.82 16.99
N THR A 88 -23.36 12.29 17.69
CA THR A 88 -23.57 11.63 19.00
C THR A 88 -23.72 12.75 20.05
N LEU A 89 -24.95 13.09 20.37
CA LEU A 89 -25.24 14.12 21.36
C LEU A 89 -25.55 13.45 22.70
N PRO A 90 -24.99 13.95 23.81
CA PRO A 90 -25.30 13.43 25.15
C PRO A 90 -26.74 13.69 25.57
N GLU A 91 -27.35 14.77 25.07
CA GLU A 91 -28.73 15.15 25.34
C GLU A 91 -29.45 15.61 24.06
N PRO A 92 -30.79 15.43 23.99
CA PRO A 92 -31.56 15.87 22.83
C PRO A 92 -31.59 17.40 22.74
N ILE A 93 -31.39 17.91 21.53
CA ILE A 93 -31.50 19.35 21.22
C ILE A 93 -32.96 19.77 21.23
N THR A 94 -33.24 20.89 21.89
CA THR A 94 -34.57 21.55 21.85
C THR A 94 -34.52 22.85 21.07
N ILE A 95 -35.60 23.15 20.35
CA ILE A 95 -35.75 24.41 19.61
C ILE A 95 -36.08 25.52 20.62
N ALA A 96 -35.29 26.60 20.62
CA ALA A 96 -35.62 27.78 21.39
C ALA A 96 -36.87 28.40 20.84
N PRO A 97 -37.85 28.87 21.66
CA PRO A 97 -38.96 29.66 21.17
C PRO A 97 -38.46 30.94 20.47
N GLU A 98 -38.99 31.25 19.31
CA GLU A 98 -38.65 32.50 18.62
C GLU A 98 -38.93 33.69 19.53
N ARG A 99 -37.85 34.38 19.91
CA ARG A 99 -37.98 35.63 20.68
C ARG A 99 -38.35 36.74 19.69
N PRO A 100 -39.38 37.53 19.96
CA PRO A 100 -39.72 38.65 19.08
C PRO A 100 -38.52 39.60 18.92
N ALA A 101 -38.28 40.07 17.70
CA ALA A 101 -37.08 40.80 17.25
C ALA A 101 -36.74 42.11 18.00
N SER A 102 -37.49 42.49 19.02
CA SER A 102 -37.33 43.73 19.78
C SER A 102 -36.43 43.67 21.00
N GLU A 103 -35.82 42.48 21.32
CA GLU A 103 -34.88 42.37 22.47
C GLU A 103 -33.49 41.87 22.03
N SER A 104 -32.79 42.64 21.19
CA SER A 104 -31.36 42.49 20.95
C SER A 104 -30.55 43.14 22.09
N GLY A 105 -30.61 42.57 23.29
CA GLY A 105 -29.72 42.90 24.41
C GLY A 105 -28.50 41.96 24.44
N PRO A 106 -27.34 42.46 24.92
CA PRO A 106 -26.15 41.61 25.04
C PRO A 106 -26.47 40.44 25.93
N TYR A 107 -26.03 39.23 25.52
CA TYR A 107 -26.19 37.98 26.22
C TYR A 107 -25.69 38.11 27.69
N LYS A 108 -26.61 38.32 28.64
CA LYS A 108 -26.28 38.19 30.07
C LYS A 108 -26.17 36.69 30.36
N THR A 109 -24.94 36.21 30.42
CA THR A 109 -24.61 34.91 30.99
C THR A 109 -24.87 34.98 32.49
N THR A 110 -26.09 34.70 32.92
CA THR A 110 -26.40 34.52 34.35
C THR A 110 -25.90 33.12 34.74
N SER A 111 -24.63 33.04 35.11
CA SER A 111 -24.04 31.87 35.78
C SER A 111 -24.52 31.80 37.24
N SER A 112 -25.71 31.26 37.43
CA SER A 112 -26.11 30.66 38.71
C SER A 112 -26.77 29.33 38.39
N MET A 113 -25.94 28.28 38.23
CA MET A 113 -26.44 26.91 38.16
C MET A 113 -26.88 26.49 39.57
N PRO A 114 -28.15 26.14 39.81
CA PRO A 114 -28.51 25.28 40.91
C PRO A 114 -27.96 23.86 40.61
N ASP A 115 -27.28 23.28 41.58
CA ASP A 115 -26.74 21.91 41.51
C ASP A 115 -27.83 20.93 41.05
N GLY A 116 -27.59 20.22 39.92
CA GLY A 116 -28.38 19.07 39.50
C GLY A 116 -29.21 19.25 38.21
N VAL A 117 -29.19 20.39 37.54
CA VAL A 117 -29.88 20.55 36.26
C VAL A 117 -28.86 20.56 35.12
N SER A 118 -28.86 19.51 34.28
CA SER A 118 -28.08 19.49 33.05
C SER A 118 -28.44 20.70 32.17
N PRO A 119 -27.47 21.46 31.67
CA PRO A 119 -27.76 22.65 30.85
C PRO A 119 -28.43 22.24 29.55
N LYS A 120 -29.72 22.52 29.40
CA LYS A 120 -30.41 22.33 28.11
C LYS A 120 -29.89 23.36 27.14
N VAL A 121 -29.25 22.86 26.04
CA VAL A 121 -28.76 23.72 24.98
C VAL A 121 -29.91 24.00 24.02
N ASN A 122 -30.37 25.23 24.01
CA ASN A 122 -31.42 25.70 23.09
C ASN A 122 -30.80 26.37 21.87
N PHE A 123 -31.08 25.85 20.67
CA PHE A 123 -30.63 26.45 19.42
C PHE A 123 -31.74 27.28 18.76
N PRO A 124 -31.41 28.46 18.19
CA PRO A 124 -32.32 29.16 17.28
C PRO A 124 -32.70 28.28 16.09
N ALA A 125 -33.95 28.33 15.67
CA ALA A 125 -34.42 27.52 14.54
C ALA A 125 -33.61 27.77 13.24
N ALA A 126 -33.12 28.99 13.04
CA ALA A 126 -32.30 29.40 11.91
C ALA A 126 -30.93 28.73 11.88
N ASP A 127 -30.33 28.37 13.03
CA ASP A 127 -28.99 27.84 13.12
C ASP A 127 -28.93 26.26 13.03
N LEU A 128 -30.11 25.65 13.16
CA LEU A 128 -30.20 24.18 13.13
C LEU A 128 -29.79 23.58 11.78
N LYS A 129 -30.23 24.19 10.66
CA LYS A 129 -29.91 23.69 9.31
C LYS A 129 -28.40 23.83 9.02
N PRO A 130 -27.76 25.01 9.23
CA PRO A 130 -26.30 25.14 9.10
C PRO A 130 -25.50 24.15 9.97
N LEU A 131 -25.94 23.90 11.21
CA LEU A 131 -25.31 22.94 12.10
C LEU A 131 -25.40 21.51 11.54
N TYR A 132 -26.55 21.13 11.03
CA TYR A 132 -26.75 19.82 10.41
C TYR A 132 -25.90 19.64 9.17
N ASP A 133 -25.87 20.64 8.28
CA ASP A 133 -25.05 20.62 7.06
C ASP A 133 -23.56 20.51 7.40
N PHE A 134 -23.08 21.29 8.37
CA PHE A 134 -21.73 21.20 8.88
C PHE A 134 -21.41 19.80 9.42
N ALA A 135 -22.32 19.19 10.16
CA ALA A 135 -22.14 17.83 10.69
C ALA A 135 -22.05 16.78 9.56
N ILE A 136 -22.86 16.93 8.52
CA ILE A 136 -22.80 16.10 7.30
C ILE A 136 -21.44 16.26 6.59
N GLU A 137 -20.98 17.50 6.41
CA GLU A 137 -19.69 17.79 5.79
C GLU A 137 -18.52 17.23 6.60
N CYS A 138 -18.54 17.37 7.93
CA CYS A 138 -17.56 16.78 8.82
C CYS A 138 -17.49 15.24 8.67
N LYS A 139 -18.64 14.59 8.63
CA LYS A 139 -18.73 13.14 8.45
C LYS A 139 -18.17 12.69 7.10
N ALA A 140 -18.48 13.43 6.04
CA ALA A 140 -17.93 13.22 4.72
C ALA A 140 -16.40 13.44 4.68
N CYS A 141 -15.91 14.48 5.34
CA CYS A 141 -14.49 14.78 5.47
C CYS A 141 -13.74 13.68 6.23
N GLN A 142 -14.28 13.22 7.36
CA GLN A 142 -13.72 12.11 8.14
C GLN A 142 -13.61 10.82 7.32
N ALA A 143 -14.65 10.49 6.54
CA ALA A 143 -14.64 9.31 5.67
C ALA A 143 -13.55 9.41 4.59
N LYS A 144 -13.43 10.57 3.94
CA LYS A 144 -12.36 10.85 2.96
C LYS A 144 -10.97 10.77 3.57
N LEU A 145 -10.80 11.34 4.78
CA LEU A 145 -9.52 11.30 5.50
C LEU A 145 -9.13 9.85 5.83
N GLY A 146 -10.06 9.06 6.34
CA GLY A 146 -9.81 7.64 6.62
C GLY A 146 -9.42 6.83 5.38
N ALA A 147 -10.08 7.08 4.25
CA ALA A 147 -9.72 6.47 2.97
C ALA A 147 -8.31 6.90 2.51
N ALA A 148 -8.01 8.20 2.54
CA ALA A 148 -6.70 8.72 2.15
C ALA A 148 -5.56 8.17 3.03
N GLN A 149 -5.78 8.00 4.33
CA GLN A 149 -4.79 7.37 5.21
C GLN A 149 -4.55 5.90 4.86
N ALA A 150 -5.60 5.14 4.53
CA ALA A 150 -5.47 3.77 4.09
C ALA A 150 -4.80 3.67 2.70
N ASP A 151 -5.07 4.62 1.81
CA ASP A 151 -4.42 4.69 0.49
C ASP A 151 -2.93 4.99 0.60
N LEU A 152 -2.53 5.88 1.51
CA LEU A 152 -1.12 6.12 1.81
C LEU A 152 -0.41 4.85 2.30
N ALA A 153 -1.07 4.03 3.11
CA ALA A 153 -0.51 2.76 3.55
C ALA A 153 -0.32 1.79 2.37
N ASP A 154 -1.32 1.68 1.46
CA ASP A 154 -1.20 0.85 0.25
C ASP A 154 -0.15 1.38 -0.73
N GLU A 155 -0.04 2.70 -0.91
CA GLU A 155 1.01 3.30 -1.74
C GLU A 155 2.42 3.03 -1.19
N LYS A 156 2.58 3.01 0.12
CA LYS A 156 3.84 2.61 0.76
C LYS A 156 4.19 1.16 0.46
N VAL A 157 3.21 0.25 0.53
CA VAL A 157 3.39 -1.16 0.16
C VAL A 157 3.78 -1.30 -1.32
N LYS A 158 3.10 -0.59 -2.23
CA LYS A 158 3.41 -0.58 -3.66
C LYS A 158 4.83 -0.06 -3.93
N SER A 159 5.21 1.04 -3.31
CA SER A 159 6.55 1.63 -3.43
C SER A 159 7.64 0.66 -2.95
N GLN A 160 7.42 -0.03 -1.83
CA GLN A 160 8.35 -1.04 -1.33
C GLN A 160 8.46 -2.25 -2.26
N ALA A 161 7.33 -2.71 -2.82
CA ALA A 161 7.31 -3.81 -3.78
C ALA A 161 8.09 -3.46 -5.05
N LEU A 162 7.84 -2.29 -5.64
CA LEU A 162 8.56 -1.79 -6.81
C LEU A 162 10.05 -1.55 -6.52
N GLY A 163 10.38 -1.10 -5.31
CA GLY A 163 11.77 -0.95 -4.87
C GLY A 163 12.53 -2.28 -4.87
N ARG A 164 11.92 -3.34 -4.35
CA ARG A 164 12.49 -4.69 -4.38
C ARG A 164 12.68 -5.20 -5.81
N GLU A 165 11.64 -5.06 -6.64
CA GLU A 165 11.71 -5.47 -8.04
C GLU A 165 12.85 -4.76 -8.80
N ARG A 166 13.01 -3.44 -8.60
CA ARG A 166 14.13 -2.68 -9.14
C ARG A 166 15.47 -3.21 -8.67
N ASP A 167 15.62 -3.46 -7.36
CA ASP A 167 16.89 -3.91 -6.79
C ASP A 167 17.24 -5.32 -7.27
N ASP A 168 16.25 -6.19 -7.44
CA ASP A 168 16.44 -7.53 -8.00
C ASP A 168 16.79 -7.49 -9.49
N ALA A 169 16.13 -6.61 -10.26
CA ALA A 169 16.48 -6.37 -11.66
C ALA A 169 17.92 -5.85 -11.81
N LEU A 170 18.34 -4.92 -10.94
CA LEU A 170 19.71 -4.42 -10.92
C LEU A 170 20.73 -5.50 -10.51
N ARG A 171 20.40 -6.39 -9.58
CA ARG A 171 21.25 -7.54 -9.22
C ARG A 171 21.37 -8.51 -10.40
N ALA A 172 20.27 -8.79 -11.07
CA ALA A 172 20.26 -9.65 -12.26
C ALA A 172 21.09 -9.04 -13.40
N ALA A 173 20.90 -7.76 -13.70
CA ALA A 173 21.66 -7.02 -14.72
C ALA A 173 23.17 -6.97 -14.43
N LYS A 174 23.55 -6.83 -13.16
CA LYS A 174 24.96 -6.83 -12.73
C LYS A 174 25.59 -8.24 -12.72
N GLY A 175 24.87 -9.28 -13.12
CA GLY A 175 25.42 -10.66 -13.23
C GLY A 175 25.59 -11.39 -11.90
N GLY A 176 24.81 -11.06 -10.89
CA GLY A 176 24.83 -11.69 -9.57
C GLY A 176 25.88 -11.14 -8.62
N SER A 177 26.09 -11.79 -7.46
CA SER A 177 27.06 -11.37 -6.46
C SER A 177 28.49 -11.35 -7.01
N VAL A 178 29.34 -10.46 -6.47
CA VAL A 178 30.77 -10.36 -6.83
C VAL A 178 31.46 -11.71 -6.73
N LEU A 179 31.13 -12.51 -5.72
CA LEU A 179 31.64 -13.89 -5.54
C LEU A 179 31.30 -14.78 -6.74
N ARG A 180 30.11 -14.67 -7.31
CA ARG A 180 29.69 -15.45 -8.48
C ARG A 180 30.42 -15.04 -9.75
N ARG A 181 30.74 -13.74 -9.90
CA ARG A 181 31.59 -13.25 -11.00
C ARG A 181 33.01 -13.75 -10.88
N ILE A 182 33.58 -13.72 -9.67
CA ILE A 182 34.92 -14.24 -9.38
C ILE A 182 34.94 -15.76 -9.63
N ALA A 183 33.95 -16.50 -9.16
CA ALA A 183 33.86 -17.95 -9.40
C ALA A 183 33.74 -18.28 -10.88
N ARG A 184 33.00 -17.48 -11.68
CA ARG A 184 32.88 -17.64 -13.12
C ARG A 184 34.20 -17.32 -13.83
N ALA A 185 34.89 -16.27 -13.44
CA ALA A 185 36.20 -15.90 -13.99
C ALA A 185 37.26 -16.95 -13.64
N ALA A 186 37.30 -17.41 -12.39
CA ALA A 186 38.20 -18.46 -11.94
C ALA A 186 37.98 -19.78 -12.73
N LYS A 187 36.72 -20.14 -13.00
CA LYS A 187 36.38 -21.31 -13.80
C LYS A 187 36.97 -21.21 -15.23
N TRP A 188 36.82 -20.07 -15.87
CA TRP A 188 37.38 -19.85 -17.21
C TRP A 188 38.92 -19.85 -17.21
N PHE A 189 39.53 -19.29 -16.16
CA PHE A 189 40.98 -19.30 -15.99
C PHE A 189 41.52 -20.74 -15.85
N VAL A 190 40.88 -21.58 -15.04
CA VAL A 190 41.26 -22.98 -14.87
C VAL A 190 41.12 -23.75 -16.18
N ILE A 191 40.04 -23.54 -16.94
CA ILE A 191 39.83 -24.18 -18.24
C ILE A 191 40.90 -23.72 -19.23
N GLY A 192 41.23 -22.44 -19.28
CA GLY A 192 42.29 -21.91 -20.16
C GLY A 192 43.66 -22.43 -19.81
N ALA A 193 44.00 -22.50 -18.52
CA ALA A 193 45.29 -23.05 -18.05
C ALA A 193 45.44 -24.53 -18.37
N ALA A 194 44.38 -25.34 -18.19
CA ALA A 194 44.38 -26.76 -18.53
C ALA A 194 44.54 -26.97 -20.06
N ALA A 195 43.85 -26.23 -20.86
CA ALA A 195 43.94 -26.27 -22.33
C ALA A 195 45.36 -25.86 -22.80
N GLY A 196 45.91 -24.81 -22.21
CA GLY A 196 47.27 -24.32 -22.50
C GLY A 196 48.37 -25.38 -22.14
N ALA A 197 48.24 -26.02 -20.97
CA ALA A 197 49.16 -27.07 -20.56
C ALA A 197 49.14 -28.32 -21.48
N ILE A 198 47.93 -28.66 -22.00
CA ILE A 198 47.79 -29.77 -22.97
C ILE A 198 48.42 -29.38 -24.31
N ALA A 199 48.18 -28.15 -24.80
CA ALA A 199 48.75 -27.66 -26.04
C ALA A 199 50.30 -27.56 -25.96
N ALA A 200 50.86 -27.07 -24.87
CA ALA A 200 52.30 -26.98 -24.64
C ALA A 200 52.97 -28.38 -24.64
N LYS A 201 52.32 -29.38 -24.03
CA LYS A 201 52.82 -30.74 -24.00
C LYS A 201 52.74 -31.43 -25.39
N ALA A 202 51.73 -31.12 -26.19
CA ALA A 202 51.59 -31.62 -27.55
C ALA A 202 52.63 -31.01 -28.53
N ALA A 203 53.06 -29.77 -28.29
CA ALA A 203 54.08 -29.08 -29.10
C ALA A 203 55.52 -29.57 -28.80
N HIS A 204 55.75 -30.22 -27.64
CA HIS A 204 57.07 -30.74 -27.20
C HIS A 204 57.20 -32.28 -27.36
N SER A 205 56.21 -32.93 -27.97
CA SER A 205 56.22 -34.39 -28.29
C SER A 205 56.38 -34.63 -29.76
#